data_96f4bb18e4213ac9e509d588ba09297d
#
_entry.id   96f4bb18e4213ac9e509d588ba09297d
#
_cell.length_a   1.000
_cell.length_b   1.000
_cell.length_c   1.000
_cell.angle_alpha   90.00
_cell.angle_beta   90.00
_cell.angle_gamma   90.00
#
_symmetry.space_group_name_H-M   'P 1'
#
loop_
_entity.id
_entity.type
_entity.pdbx_description
1 polymer ?
#
loop_
_entity_poly.entity_id
_entity_poly.type
_entity_poly.pdbx_seq_one_letter_code
_entity_poly.pdbx_strand_id
1 'polypeptide(L)'
;MQKKLVSILALLLTAVLVVGCNTSDKTGDSDAQQNEPSNTAADQKPSGDDTAGESNEEEEDTPASNDTNTEDASKQPQQDVKYVQKGVDKTEKATESASVDQSYKLQQLPGFTLTQEEPGKDMLVSNDDDEVFMRIETIEASQSSFEEVKTTMQDYMNAVGETVALTAEELTAFKDVQNIEGYVVDFDTEKVIGVVLEKDGLITKFTIHDNDEQDLTDAMLNMAATISKK
;
A
#
# COMPACT_ATOMS: atom_id res chain seq x y z
N MET A 1 -32.47 0.11 -29.68
CA MET A 1 -32.96 1.48 -29.61
C MET A 1 -33.20 1.85 -28.17
N GLN A 2 -32.32 2.51 -27.54
CA GLN A 2 -32.35 3.88 -27.04
C GLN A 2 -31.06 4.14 -26.25
N LYS A 3 -30.23 4.95 -26.84
CA LYS A 3 -29.14 5.66 -26.14
C LYS A 3 -29.81 6.74 -25.28
N LYS A 4 -29.60 6.75 -23.99
CA LYS A 4 -29.83 7.91 -23.11
C LYS A 4 -28.64 7.97 -22.17
N LEU A 5 -27.65 8.79 -22.52
CA LEU A 5 -27.42 10.10 -21.92
C LEU A 5 -27.25 10.03 -20.40
N VAL A 6 -26.03 9.83 -19.96
CA VAL A 6 -25.56 10.32 -18.65
C VAL A 6 -24.49 11.36 -18.92
N SER A 7 -24.95 12.55 -19.27
CA SER A 7 -24.27 13.82 -19.04
C SER A 7 -25.05 14.53 -17.97
N ILE A 8 -24.33 15.12 -17.05
CA ILE A 8 -24.72 16.04 -15.97
C ILE A 8 -24.35 15.44 -14.60
N LEU A 9 -23.14 15.69 -14.15
CA LEU A 9 -22.90 16.31 -12.86
C LEU A 9 -21.48 16.89 -12.78
N ALA A 10 -21.21 17.89 -13.58
CA ALA A 10 -20.18 18.86 -13.30
C ALA A 10 -20.91 20.12 -12.87
N LEU A 11 -20.97 20.44 -11.61
CA LEU A 11 -21.05 21.79 -11.05
C LEU A 11 -21.44 21.72 -9.56
N LEU A 12 -20.52 22.00 -8.69
CA LEU A 12 -20.71 22.90 -7.54
C LEU A 12 -19.53 22.75 -6.56
N LEU A 13 -18.39 23.26 -6.97
CA LEU A 13 -17.34 23.65 -6.06
C LEU A 13 -17.52 25.14 -5.81
N THR A 14 -18.30 25.54 -4.83
CA THR A 14 -18.29 26.89 -4.28
C THR A 14 -17.44 26.93 -3.04
N ALA A 15 -16.27 27.53 -3.20
CA ALA A 15 -15.37 27.93 -2.12
C ALA A 15 -16.07 28.89 -1.15
N VAL A 16 -16.10 28.54 0.12
CA VAL A 16 -16.37 29.48 1.21
C VAL A 16 -15.05 29.72 1.93
N LEU A 17 -14.35 30.76 1.54
CA LEU A 17 -13.28 31.36 2.32
C LEU A 17 -13.92 32.29 3.34
N VAL A 18 -13.98 31.88 4.60
CA VAL A 18 -14.28 32.78 5.71
C VAL A 18 -12.94 33.20 6.30
N VAL A 19 -12.51 34.39 5.92
CA VAL A 19 -11.43 35.13 6.58
C VAL A 19 -12.02 35.75 7.82
N GLY A 20 -11.68 35.25 8.99
CA GLY A 20 -11.97 35.86 10.28
C GLY A 20 -10.72 36.52 10.83
N CYS A 21 -10.50 37.80 10.50
CA CYS A 21 -9.59 38.64 11.24
C CYS A 21 -10.28 39.09 12.53
N ASN A 22 -9.74 38.72 13.67
CA ASN A 22 -10.06 39.38 14.93
C ASN A 22 -8.84 40.13 15.42
N THR A 23 -8.89 41.46 15.21
CA THR A 23 -8.00 42.45 15.78
C THR A 23 -8.45 42.77 17.21
N SER A 24 -7.55 42.65 18.16
CA SER A 24 -7.70 43.35 19.45
C SER A 24 -6.36 43.98 19.81
N ASP A 25 -6.38 45.31 19.69
CA ASP A 25 -5.37 46.23 20.20
C ASP A 25 -5.18 46.08 21.71
N LYS A 26 -3.93 46.07 22.14
CA LYS A 26 -3.49 46.94 23.24
C LYS A 26 -1.98 47.12 23.26
N THR A 27 -1.63 48.36 23.00
CA THR A 27 -0.47 49.17 23.36
C THR A 27 0.45 48.68 24.49
N GLY A 28 1.76 48.81 24.21
CA GLY A 28 2.82 48.75 25.21
C GLY A 28 4.19 48.90 24.53
N ASP A 29 4.64 50.14 24.57
CA ASP A 29 5.89 50.77 24.15
C ASP A 29 7.16 50.07 24.66
N SER A 30 8.21 50.00 23.87
CA SER A 30 9.57 50.52 24.08
C SER A 30 10.68 49.72 23.34
N ASP A 31 11.33 50.50 22.48
CA ASP A 31 12.75 50.61 22.14
C ASP A 31 13.58 49.45 21.57
N ALA A 32 13.92 49.74 20.34
CA ALA A 32 15.21 49.86 19.69
C ALA A 32 16.35 48.85 20.01
N GLN A 33 16.84 48.14 19.03
CA GLN A 33 18.14 48.41 18.39
C GLN A 33 18.41 47.52 17.19
N GLN A 34 18.67 48.21 16.11
CA GLN A 34 19.33 47.83 14.87
C GLN A 34 20.67 47.13 15.12
N ASN A 35 20.96 46.13 14.28
CA ASN A 35 22.24 46.02 13.58
C ASN A 35 22.22 44.89 12.53
N GLU A 36 22.16 45.24 11.29
CA GLU A 36 22.87 44.69 10.16
C GLU A 36 24.05 45.61 9.85
N PRO A 37 25.02 45.33 8.98
CA PRO A 37 25.38 44.13 8.19
C PRO A 37 26.91 43.86 8.19
N SER A 38 27.38 42.81 7.49
CA SER A 38 28.53 42.86 6.57
C SER A 38 28.97 41.46 6.14
N ASN A 39 28.75 41.18 4.89
CA ASN A 39 29.67 40.87 3.80
C ASN A 39 31.15 40.57 4.16
N THR A 40 31.69 39.45 3.66
CA THR A 40 32.83 39.47 2.76
C THR A 40 33.09 38.09 2.13
N ALA A 41 33.22 38.07 0.82
CA ALA A 41 33.72 36.99 -0.04
C ALA A 41 35.24 36.92 -0.02
N ALA A 42 35.80 35.75 -0.40
CA ALA A 42 37.04 35.51 -1.13
C ALA A 42 37.29 34.00 -1.16
N ASP A 43 37.11 33.23 -2.21
CA ASP A 43 38.00 33.10 -3.38
C ASP A 43 39.40 32.62 -3.03
N GLN A 44 39.67 31.35 -3.44
CA GLN A 44 40.93 30.94 -4.09
C GLN A 44 40.99 29.45 -4.38
N LYS A 45 41.02 29.12 -5.67
CA LYS A 45 41.69 27.98 -6.28
C LYS A 45 43.10 28.42 -6.65
N PRO A 46 44.19 27.60 -6.74
CA PRO A 46 44.38 26.71 -7.85
C PRO A 46 45.29 25.45 -7.65
N SER A 47 45.11 24.51 -8.57
CA SER A 47 46.09 23.96 -9.52
C SER A 47 47.28 23.08 -9.07
N GLY A 48 47.46 22.03 -9.83
CA GLY A 48 48.69 21.36 -10.21
C GLY A 48 48.75 19.90 -9.73
N ASP A 49 49.20 18.92 -10.43
CA ASP A 49 49.70 18.68 -11.78
C ASP A 49 50.05 17.20 -11.87
N ASP A 50 49.82 16.61 -13.02
CA ASP A 50 50.46 15.48 -13.69
C ASP A 50 51.21 14.39 -12.92
N THR A 51 51.00 13.13 -13.25
CA THR A 51 51.94 12.35 -14.08
C THR A 51 51.34 11.02 -14.57
N ALA A 52 51.52 10.79 -15.84
CA ALA A 52 51.24 9.60 -16.62
C ALA A 52 52.19 8.42 -16.27
N GLY A 53 51.75 7.24 -16.63
CA GLY A 53 52.61 6.03 -16.62
C GLY A 53 51.88 4.86 -17.27
N GLU A 54 52.13 4.68 -18.53
CA GLU A 54 51.76 3.63 -19.47
C GLU A 54 52.45 2.29 -19.12
N SER A 55 51.82 1.17 -19.40
CA SER A 55 52.12 0.11 -20.36
C SER A 55 51.76 -1.29 -19.88
N ASN A 56 50.99 -1.98 -20.73
CA ASN A 56 51.20 -3.28 -21.40
C ASN A 56 51.68 -4.46 -20.53
N GLU A 57 51.10 -5.64 -20.61
CA GLU A 57 50.90 -6.57 -21.73
C GLU A 57 50.10 -7.80 -21.30
N GLU A 58 49.53 -8.44 -22.28
CA GLU A 58 48.81 -9.71 -22.36
C GLU A 58 49.47 -10.88 -21.63
N GLU A 59 48.65 -11.82 -21.11
CA GLU A 59 48.71 -13.25 -21.50
C GLU A 59 47.45 -14.02 -21.09
N GLU A 60 46.98 -14.78 -22.05
CA GLU A 60 45.99 -15.86 -21.99
C GLU A 60 46.35 -16.93 -20.99
N ASP A 61 45.35 -17.38 -20.21
CA ASP A 61 45.18 -18.84 -20.00
C ASP A 61 43.80 -19.17 -19.41
N THR A 62 43.01 -19.93 -20.13
CA THR A 62 41.85 -20.68 -19.67
C THR A 62 42.26 -22.16 -19.58
N PRO A 63 41.60 -23.08 -18.86
CA PRO A 63 40.39 -23.02 -18.04
C PRO A 63 40.52 -23.71 -16.66
N ALA A 64 39.75 -23.29 -15.70
CA ALA A 64 39.36 -24.15 -14.62
C ALA A 64 37.88 -23.90 -14.26
N SER A 65 37.09 -24.84 -14.68
CA SER A 65 35.73 -25.09 -14.16
C SER A 65 35.82 -25.06 -12.63
N ASN A 66 35.22 -24.03 -12.07
CA ASN A 66 34.84 -24.04 -10.67
C ASN A 66 33.33 -23.88 -10.62
N ASP A 67 32.66 -25.02 -10.51
CA ASP A 67 31.33 -25.13 -9.94
C ASP A 67 31.31 -24.42 -8.62
N THR A 68 31.05 -23.12 -8.65
CA THR A 68 30.66 -22.41 -7.45
C THR A 68 29.15 -22.50 -7.39
N ASN A 69 28.74 -23.55 -6.69
CA ASN A 69 27.45 -23.68 -6.05
C ASN A 69 27.01 -22.33 -5.49
N THR A 70 26.20 -21.60 -6.25
CA THR A 70 25.47 -20.45 -5.75
C THR A 70 24.21 -20.97 -5.08
N GLU A 71 24.39 -21.72 -4.00
CA GLU A 71 23.36 -21.94 -3.02
C GLU A 71 23.39 -20.75 -2.06
N ASP A 72 22.32 -20.10 -2.04
CA ASP A 72 21.67 -19.34 -0.97
C ASP A 72 21.28 -17.93 -1.33
N ALA A 73 20.40 -17.80 -2.31
CA ALA A 73 19.33 -16.81 -2.18
C ALA A 73 18.36 -17.42 -1.15
N SER A 74 18.35 -16.86 0.05
CA SER A 74 17.46 -17.25 1.16
C SER A 74 16.06 -17.56 0.61
N LYS A 75 15.66 -18.84 0.65
CA LYS A 75 14.32 -19.27 0.25
C LYS A 75 13.35 -18.66 1.25
N GLN A 76 12.68 -17.56 0.85
CA GLN A 76 11.56 -17.04 1.63
C GLN A 76 10.55 -18.16 1.85
N PRO A 77 9.90 -18.23 3.02
CA PRO A 77 8.86 -19.20 3.27
C PRO A 77 7.81 -19.17 2.16
N GLN A 78 7.53 -20.30 1.56
CA GLN A 78 6.54 -20.45 0.50
C GLN A 78 5.37 -21.26 1.00
N GLN A 79 4.17 -20.89 0.56
CA GLN A 79 2.93 -21.59 0.87
C GLN A 79 2.08 -21.72 -0.40
N ASP A 80 1.39 -22.85 -0.55
CA ASP A 80 0.39 -23.00 -1.60
C ASP A 80 -0.88 -22.21 -1.19
N VAL A 81 -1.27 -21.25 -2.02
CA VAL A 81 -2.52 -20.49 -1.88
C VAL A 81 -3.49 -21.00 -2.93
N LYS A 82 -4.70 -21.34 -2.48
CA LYS A 82 -5.79 -21.79 -3.34
C LYS A 82 -6.80 -20.66 -3.49
N TYR A 83 -7.30 -20.49 -4.69
CA TYR A 83 -8.32 -19.50 -5.00
C TYR A 83 -9.10 -19.87 -6.25
N VAL A 84 -10.23 -19.24 -6.46
CA VAL A 84 -11.05 -19.35 -7.67
C VAL A 84 -10.88 -18.08 -8.50
N GLN A 85 -10.66 -18.24 -9.81
CA GLN A 85 -10.64 -17.11 -10.75
C GLN A 85 -11.46 -17.49 -11.98
N LYS A 86 -12.44 -16.68 -12.35
CA LYS A 86 -13.35 -16.94 -13.47
C LYS A 86 -13.99 -18.35 -13.41
N GLY A 87 -14.36 -18.75 -12.19
CA GLY A 87 -14.97 -20.05 -11.92
C GLY A 87 -14.01 -21.24 -12.02
N VAL A 88 -12.69 -21.02 -12.10
CA VAL A 88 -11.67 -22.07 -12.17
C VAL A 88 -10.86 -22.10 -10.89
N ASP A 89 -10.79 -23.28 -10.26
CA ASP A 89 -9.92 -23.52 -9.11
C ASP A 89 -8.44 -23.41 -9.50
N LYS A 90 -7.69 -22.61 -8.77
CA LYS A 90 -6.25 -22.42 -8.93
C LYS A 90 -5.52 -22.75 -7.64
N THR A 91 -4.28 -23.17 -7.77
CA THR A 91 -3.35 -23.34 -6.65
C THR A 91 -1.98 -22.86 -7.12
N GLU A 92 -1.46 -21.86 -6.45
CA GLU A 92 -0.16 -21.28 -6.79
C GLU A 92 0.72 -21.11 -5.56
N LYS A 93 2.04 -21.15 -5.78
CA LYS A 93 3.01 -20.92 -4.71
C LYS A 93 3.15 -19.44 -4.45
N ALA A 94 2.70 -19.03 -3.27
CA ALA A 94 2.90 -17.70 -2.73
C ALA A 94 4.23 -17.63 -1.98
N THR A 95 4.81 -16.44 -1.93
CA THR A 95 6.06 -16.15 -1.22
C THR A 95 5.78 -15.16 -0.09
N GLU A 96 6.42 -15.34 1.05
CA GLU A 96 6.27 -14.41 2.16
C GLU A 96 6.78 -13.02 1.78
N SER A 97 5.92 -12.03 1.90
CA SER A 97 6.21 -10.60 1.73
C SER A 97 5.85 -9.85 3.00
N ALA A 98 6.73 -8.96 3.44
CA ALA A 98 6.54 -8.17 4.64
C ALA A 98 6.41 -6.69 4.29
N SER A 99 5.46 -5.99 4.92
CA SER A 99 5.39 -4.54 4.83
C SER A 99 6.72 -3.89 5.25
N VAL A 100 7.10 -2.82 4.65
CA VAL A 100 8.30 -2.06 5.04
C VAL A 100 8.03 -1.27 6.32
N ASP A 101 6.86 -0.69 6.44
CA ASP A 101 6.50 0.30 7.46
C ASP A 101 5.59 -0.28 8.56
N GLN A 102 4.68 -1.20 8.20
CA GLN A 102 3.71 -1.78 9.12
C GLN A 102 4.22 -3.09 9.75
N SER A 103 3.55 -3.57 10.81
CA SER A 103 3.99 -4.73 11.63
C SER A 103 3.48 -6.07 11.11
N TYR A 104 3.20 -6.21 9.81
CA TYR A 104 2.64 -7.44 9.24
C TYR A 104 3.49 -8.03 8.11
N LYS A 105 3.23 -9.28 7.83
CA LYS A 105 3.64 -10.03 6.65
C LYS A 105 2.47 -10.87 6.13
N LEU A 106 2.51 -11.25 4.86
CA LEU A 106 1.53 -12.10 4.20
C LEU A 106 2.18 -13.00 3.15
N GLN A 107 1.44 -13.98 2.64
CA GLN A 107 1.84 -14.79 1.49
C GLN A 107 1.33 -14.13 0.21
N GLN A 108 2.25 -13.64 -0.60
CA GLN A 108 1.99 -12.93 -1.85
C GLN A 108 2.04 -13.91 -3.02
N LEU A 109 0.98 -13.96 -3.81
CA LEU A 109 0.93 -14.70 -5.07
C LEU A 109 1.81 -14.04 -6.14
N PRO A 110 2.37 -14.82 -7.08
CA PRO A 110 2.96 -14.27 -8.29
C PRO A 110 1.90 -13.47 -9.07
N GLY A 111 2.32 -12.44 -9.79
CA GLY A 111 1.40 -11.54 -10.49
C GLY A 111 0.89 -10.37 -9.65
N PHE A 112 1.32 -10.26 -8.40
CA PHE A 112 1.06 -9.10 -7.55
C PHE A 112 2.36 -8.43 -7.09
N THR A 113 2.28 -7.15 -6.78
CA THR A 113 3.39 -6.37 -6.20
C THR A 113 2.93 -5.63 -4.96
N LEU A 114 3.61 -5.86 -3.82
CA LEU A 114 3.36 -5.14 -2.57
C LEU A 114 4.23 -3.88 -2.54
N THR A 115 3.59 -2.72 -2.41
CA THR A 115 4.24 -1.40 -2.33
C THR A 115 3.68 -0.59 -1.18
N GLN A 116 4.51 0.28 -0.61
CA GLN A 116 4.02 1.29 0.33
C GLN A 116 3.35 2.42 -0.46
N GLU A 117 2.10 2.75 -0.13
CA GLU A 117 1.34 3.86 -0.72
C GLU A 117 1.65 5.16 0.04
N GLU A 118 1.50 5.12 1.35
CA GLU A 118 1.80 6.20 2.27
C GLU A 118 2.12 5.63 3.66
N PRO A 119 2.64 6.40 4.62
CA PRO A 119 2.91 5.88 5.95
C PRO A 119 1.68 5.20 6.57
N GLY A 120 1.82 3.93 6.96
CA GLY A 120 0.74 3.11 7.54
C GLY A 120 -0.25 2.53 6.53
N LYS A 121 -0.01 2.67 5.21
CA LYS A 121 -0.82 2.04 4.16
C LYS A 121 0.04 1.41 3.09
N ASP A 122 -0.24 0.17 2.79
CA ASP A 122 0.36 -0.56 1.68
C ASP A 122 -0.68 -0.88 0.61
N MET A 123 -0.23 -1.03 -0.62
CA MET A 123 -1.02 -1.55 -1.73
C MET A 123 -0.39 -2.83 -2.26
N LEU A 124 -1.22 -3.87 -2.39
CA LEU A 124 -0.93 -5.07 -3.15
C LEU A 124 -1.64 -4.96 -4.50
N VAL A 125 -0.89 -4.67 -5.56
CA VAL A 125 -1.41 -4.32 -6.88
C VAL A 125 -1.23 -5.49 -7.83
N SER A 126 -2.24 -5.78 -8.67
CA SER A 126 -2.10 -6.71 -9.79
C SER A 126 -1.13 -6.14 -10.82
N ASN A 127 -0.20 -6.99 -11.31
CA ASN A 127 0.76 -6.57 -12.33
C ASN A 127 0.13 -6.48 -13.73
N ASP A 128 -1.05 -7.07 -13.92
CA ASP A 128 -1.77 -7.08 -15.19
C ASP A 128 -2.76 -5.92 -15.32
N ASP A 129 -3.20 -5.34 -14.18
CA ASP A 129 -4.19 -4.27 -14.14
C ASP A 129 -4.01 -3.47 -12.83
N ASP A 130 -3.57 -2.24 -12.91
CA ASP A 130 -3.29 -1.38 -11.75
C ASP A 130 -4.56 -0.81 -11.07
N GLU A 131 -5.73 -0.95 -11.70
CA GLU A 131 -7.03 -0.66 -11.09
C GLU A 131 -7.50 -1.79 -10.16
N VAL A 132 -6.87 -2.98 -10.26
CA VAL A 132 -7.13 -4.13 -9.40
C VAL A 132 -6.07 -4.24 -8.30
N PHE A 133 -6.48 -3.93 -7.09
CA PHE A 133 -5.57 -3.87 -5.94
C PHE A 133 -6.26 -4.14 -4.60
N MET A 134 -5.45 -4.43 -3.59
CA MET A 134 -5.85 -4.49 -2.19
C MET A 134 -5.02 -3.51 -1.37
N ARG A 135 -5.65 -2.54 -0.74
CA ARG A 135 -5.04 -1.67 0.27
C ARG A 135 -5.05 -2.36 1.62
N ILE A 136 -3.95 -2.25 2.37
CA ILE A 136 -3.74 -2.92 3.65
C ILE A 136 -3.30 -1.89 4.69
N GLU A 137 -4.09 -1.78 5.75
CA GLU A 137 -3.80 -0.92 6.91
C GLU A 137 -3.86 -1.74 8.19
N THR A 138 -2.84 -1.64 9.05
CA THR A 138 -2.81 -2.35 10.33
C THR A 138 -2.72 -1.38 11.51
N ILE A 139 -3.43 -1.71 12.58
CA ILE A 139 -3.49 -0.95 13.83
C ILE A 139 -3.22 -1.93 14.96
N GLU A 140 -2.35 -1.60 15.90
CA GLU A 140 -2.19 -2.43 17.10
C GLU A 140 -3.49 -2.39 17.93
N ALA A 141 -3.97 -3.56 18.38
CA ALA A 141 -5.21 -3.68 19.17
C ALA A 141 -5.14 -2.92 20.52
N SER A 142 -3.94 -2.48 20.93
CA SER A 142 -3.73 -1.58 22.05
C SER A 142 -4.03 -0.11 21.75
N GLN A 143 -4.11 0.28 20.48
CA GLN A 143 -4.29 1.67 20.03
C GLN A 143 -5.73 1.96 19.59
N SER A 144 -6.50 0.95 19.20
CA SER A 144 -7.91 1.09 18.80
C SER A 144 -8.67 -0.20 19.10
N SER A 145 -9.98 -0.16 19.05
CA SER A 145 -10.82 -1.35 19.19
C SER A 145 -11.30 -1.84 17.83
N PHE A 146 -11.58 -3.14 17.73
CA PHE A 146 -12.19 -3.74 16.55
C PHE A 146 -13.48 -3.01 16.13
N GLU A 147 -14.33 -2.66 17.09
CA GLU A 147 -15.61 -1.98 16.82
C GLU A 147 -15.44 -0.58 16.22
N GLU A 148 -14.42 0.19 16.67
CA GLU A 148 -14.11 1.50 16.08
C GLU A 148 -13.63 1.37 14.64
N VAL A 149 -12.72 0.42 14.37
CA VAL A 149 -12.18 0.20 13.03
C VAL A 149 -13.25 -0.35 12.10
N LYS A 150 -14.10 -1.28 12.58
CA LYS A 150 -15.27 -1.80 11.85
C LYS A 150 -16.24 -0.68 11.47
N THR A 151 -16.56 0.21 12.41
CA THR A 151 -17.45 1.36 12.15
C THR A 151 -16.87 2.25 11.06
N THR A 152 -15.57 2.56 11.13
CA THR A 152 -14.87 3.36 10.11
C THR A 152 -14.92 2.69 8.74
N MET A 153 -14.74 1.36 8.68
CA MET A 153 -14.86 0.62 7.43
C MET A 153 -16.28 0.66 6.88
N GLN A 154 -17.27 0.46 7.75
CA GLN A 154 -18.68 0.51 7.34
C GLN A 154 -19.08 1.89 6.80
N ASP A 155 -18.63 2.97 7.45
CA ASP A 155 -18.87 4.33 6.99
C ASP A 155 -18.22 4.59 5.63
N TYR A 156 -16.98 4.09 5.44
CA TYR A 156 -16.30 4.16 4.15
C TYR A 156 -17.08 3.42 3.07
N MET A 157 -17.48 2.17 3.31
CA MET A 157 -18.21 1.37 2.33
C MET A 157 -19.57 1.98 1.98
N ASN A 158 -20.29 2.54 2.98
CA ASN A 158 -21.55 3.25 2.75
C ASN A 158 -21.37 4.54 1.93
N ALA A 159 -20.20 5.17 1.99
CA ALA A 159 -19.87 6.32 1.15
C ALA A 159 -19.51 5.91 -0.29
N VAL A 160 -18.99 4.68 -0.48
CA VAL A 160 -18.70 4.10 -1.80
C VAL A 160 -19.99 3.76 -2.55
N GLY A 161 -20.96 3.11 -1.88
CA GLY A 161 -22.21 2.73 -2.52
C GLY A 161 -23.18 1.95 -1.63
N GLU A 162 -24.15 1.27 -2.24
CA GLU A 162 -25.06 0.38 -1.53
C GLU A 162 -24.30 -0.82 -0.99
N THR A 163 -24.13 -0.86 0.33
CA THR A 163 -23.29 -1.82 1.01
C THR A 163 -24.06 -3.06 1.44
N VAL A 164 -23.53 -4.25 1.13
CA VAL A 164 -24.04 -5.53 1.59
C VAL A 164 -22.98 -6.19 2.48
N ALA A 165 -23.38 -6.77 3.61
CA ALA A 165 -22.47 -7.54 4.45
C ALA A 165 -22.09 -8.85 3.78
N LEU A 166 -20.80 -9.22 3.85
CA LEU A 166 -20.33 -10.54 3.44
C LEU A 166 -20.83 -11.62 4.38
N THR A 167 -21.16 -12.78 3.82
CA THR A 167 -21.60 -13.93 4.57
C THR A 167 -20.42 -14.66 5.21
N ALA A 168 -20.69 -15.48 6.22
CA ALA A 168 -19.68 -16.33 6.83
C ALA A 168 -19.03 -17.30 5.82
N GLU A 169 -19.73 -17.67 4.75
CA GLU A 169 -19.22 -18.54 3.68
C GLU A 169 -18.17 -17.82 2.83
N GLU A 170 -18.39 -16.55 2.51
CA GLU A 170 -17.44 -15.71 1.77
C GLU A 170 -16.19 -15.37 2.59
N LEU A 171 -16.27 -15.46 3.92
CA LEU A 171 -15.17 -15.20 4.85
C LEU A 171 -14.46 -16.49 5.33
N THR A 172 -14.75 -17.66 4.74
CA THR A 172 -14.19 -18.96 5.17
C THR A 172 -12.68 -19.09 5.02
N ALA A 173 -12.04 -18.26 4.17
CA ALA A 173 -10.59 -18.21 4.04
C ALA A 173 -9.91 -17.77 5.34
N PHE A 174 -10.57 -16.92 6.13
CA PHE A 174 -10.01 -16.33 7.34
C PHE A 174 -10.21 -17.28 8.54
N LYS A 175 -9.12 -17.91 8.94
CA LYS A 175 -9.09 -18.83 10.09
C LYS A 175 -8.30 -18.23 11.24
N ASP A 176 -8.61 -18.69 12.44
CA ASP A 176 -7.91 -18.31 13.67
C ASP A 176 -7.93 -16.78 13.90
N VAL A 177 -9.03 -16.12 13.52
CA VAL A 177 -9.29 -14.70 13.78
C VAL A 177 -10.16 -14.56 15.04
N GLN A 178 -9.92 -13.50 15.82
CA GLN A 178 -10.70 -13.18 17.01
C GLN A 178 -12.02 -12.53 16.64
N ASN A 179 -11.95 -11.60 15.69
CA ASN A 179 -13.10 -10.90 15.14
C ASN A 179 -12.91 -10.71 13.63
N ILE A 180 -14.01 -10.74 12.87
CA ILE A 180 -14.01 -10.42 11.44
C ILE A 180 -15.37 -9.87 11.02
N GLU A 181 -15.36 -8.89 10.14
CA GLU A 181 -16.52 -8.35 9.46
C GLU A 181 -16.13 -7.98 8.03
N GLY A 182 -17.03 -8.20 7.08
CA GLY A 182 -16.78 -7.88 5.67
C GLY A 182 -17.98 -7.26 4.99
N TYR A 183 -17.73 -6.45 4.00
CA TYR A 183 -18.73 -5.70 3.23
C TYR A 183 -18.36 -5.71 1.76
N VAL A 184 -19.38 -5.64 0.89
CA VAL A 184 -19.21 -5.48 -0.55
C VAL A 184 -20.12 -4.39 -1.08
N VAL A 185 -19.61 -3.62 -2.04
CA VAL A 185 -20.38 -2.76 -2.95
C VAL A 185 -20.13 -3.26 -4.36
N ASP A 186 -21.18 -3.55 -5.09
CA ASP A 186 -21.17 -4.10 -6.44
C ASP A 186 -21.64 -3.05 -7.45
N PHE A 187 -20.89 -2.83 -8.54
CA PHE A 187 -21.11 -1.85 -9.58
C PHE A 187 -21.32 -2.50 -10.97
N ASP A 188 -21.94 -3.64 -11.04
CA ASP A 188 -22.16 -4.45 -12.23
C ASP A 188 -20.89 -5.11 -12.81
N THR A 189 -19.82 -4.35 -13.06
CA THR A 189 -18.56 -4.81 -13.66
C THR A 189 -17.35 -4.65 -12.73
N GLU A 190 -17.54 -3.92 -11.67
CA GLU A 190 -16.51 -3.63 -10.66
C GLU A 190 -17.08 -3.88 -9.27
N LYS A 191 -16.23 -4.23 -8.34
CA LYS A 191 -16.64 -4.38 -6.94
C LYS A 191 -15.59 -3.81 -5.99
N VAL A 192 -16.07 -3.28 -4.89
CA VAL A 192 -15.23 -2.86 -3.77
C VAL A 192 -15.60 -3.69 -2.56
N ILE A 193 -14.58 -4.29 -1.93
CA ILE A 193 -14.76 -5.13 -0.75
C ILE A 193 -13.97 -4.54 0.40
N GLY A 194 -14.61 -4.37 1.54
CA GLY A 194 -14.00 -3.95 2.79
C GLY A 194 -14.01 -5.10 3.78
N VAL A 195 -12.86 -5.47 4.34
CA VAL A 195 -12.76 -6.47 5.41
C VAL A 195 -12.00 -5.87 6.58
N VAL A 196 -12.51 -6.06 7.78
CA VAL A 196 -11.80 -5.79 9.03
C VAL A 196 -11.65 -7.09 9.79
N LEU A 197 -10.46 -7.39 10.23
CA LEU A 197 -10.21 -8.56 11.09
C LEU A 197 -9.30 -8.20 12.27
N GLU A 198 -9.42 -8.96 13.33
CA GLU A 198 -8.53 -8.93 14.49
C GLU A 198 -7.83 -10.28 14.64
N LYS A 199 -6.50 -10.27 14.60
CA LYS A 199 -5.67 -11.44 14.72
C LYS A 199 -4.32 -11.09 15.32
N ASP A 200 -3.81 -11.90 16.25
CA ASP A 200 -2.46 -11.76 16.83
C ASP A 200 -2.16 -10.38 17.43
N GLY A 201 -3.20 -9.68 17.93
CA GLY A 201 -3.09 -8.34 18.49
C GLY A 201 -2.98 -7.22 17.44
N LEU A 202 -3.23 -7.52 16.17
CA LEU A 202 -3.40 -6.56 15.09
C LEU A 202 -4.87 -6.51 14.67
N ILE A 203 -5.35 -5.30 14.43
CA ILE A 203 -6.59 -5.06 13.69
C ILE A 203 -6.17 -4.63 12.30
N THR A 204 -6.61 -5.39 11.28
CA THR A 204 -6.26 -5.13 9.89
C THR A 204 -7.49 -4.76 9.08
N LYS A 205 -7.35 -3.72 8.28
CA LYS A 205 -8.31 -3.30 7.25
C LYS A 205 -7.78 -3.70 5.89
N PHE A 206 -8.62 -4.33 5.11
CA PHE A 206 -8.40 -4.56 3.68
C PHE A 206 -9.48 -3.83 2.88
N THR A 207 -9.06 -3.08 1.87
CA THR A 207 -9.98 -2.53 0.87
C THR A 207 -9.54 -3.05 -0.48
N ILE A 208 -10.36 -3.90 -1.09
CA ILE A 208 -10.10 -4.57 -2.37
C ILE A 208 -10.92 -3.87 -3.45
N HIS A 209 -10.27 -3.52 -4.54
CA HIS A 209 -10.88 -3.10 -5.79
C HIS A 209 -10.61 -4.18 -6.83
N ASP A 210 -11.66 -4.67 -7.47
CA ASP A 210 -11.58 -5.72 -8.47
C ASP A 210 -12.65 -5.50 -9.55
N ASN A 211 -12.45 -6.11 -10.70
CA ASN A 211 -13.37 -6.06 -11.82
C ASN A 211 -13.61 -7.46 -12.43
N ASP A 212 -14.69 -7.61 -13.19
CA ASP A 212 -15.07 -8.88 -13.82
C ASP A 212 -14.04 -9.37 -14.85
N GLU A 213 -13.22 -8.45 -15.39
CA GLU A 213 -12.18 -8.81 -16.35
C GLU A 213 -11.03 -9.56 -15.67
N GLN A 214 -10.67 -9.18 -14.47
CA GLN A 214 -9.60 -9.84 -13.71
C GLN A 214 -10.13 -10.94 -12.81
N ASP A 215 -11.23 -10.72 -12.10
CA ASP A 215 -11.87 -11.65 -11.15
C ASP A 215 -10.85 -12.23 -10.15
N LEU A 216 -10.15 -11.33 -9.45
CA LEU A 216 -9.07 -11.65 -8.51
C LEU A 216 -9.48 -11.47 -7.03
N THR A 217 -10.75 -11.19 -6.76
CA THR A 217 -11.27 -11.01 -5.40
C THR A 217 -10.92 -12.18 -4.48
N ASP A 218 -11.18 -13.42 -4.93
CA ASP A 218 -10.92 -14.61 -4.11
C ASP A 218 -9.42 -14.81 -3.89
N ALA A 219 -8.58 -14.52 -4.89
CA ALA A 219 -7.12 -14.53 -4.73
C ALA A 219 -6.65 -13.52 -3.67
N MET A 220 -7.16 -12.28 -3.71
CA MET A 220 -6.81 -11.25 -2.74
C MET A 220 -7.32 -11.57 -1.33
N LEU A 221 -8.53 -12.09 -1.17
CA LEU A 221 -9.05 -12.55 0.12
C LEU A 221 -8.22 -13.71 0.69
N ASN A 222 -7.80 -14.66 -0.13
CA ASN A 222 -6.96 -15.77 0.31
C ASN A 222 -5.54 -15.32 0.67
N MET A 223 -4.96 -14.33 -0.02
CA MET A 223 -3.71 -13.68 0.40
C MET A 223 -3.89 -12.92 1.73
N ALA A 224 -4.96 -12.13 1.86
CA ALA A 224 -5.31 -11.40 3.07
C ALA A 224 -5.46 -12.33 4.29
N ALA A 225 -6.04 -13.52 4.10
CA ALA A 225 -6.21 -14.52 5.16
C ALA A 225 -4.88 -15.06 5.72
N THR A 226 -3.78 -14.93 4.97
CA THR A 226 -2.45 -15.35 5.42
C THR A 226 -1.74 -14.32 6.30
N ILE A 227 -2.34 -13.16 6.51
CA ILE A 227 -1.71 -12.08 7.28
C ILE A 227 -1.33 -12.55 8.68
N SER A 228 -0.15 -12.15 9.10
CA SER A 228 0.36 -12.42 10.45
C SER A 228 1.28 -11.28 10.90
N LYS A 229 1.49 -11.17 12.20
CA LYS A 229 2.46 -10.23 12.77
C LYS A 229 3.88 -10.67 12.41
N LYS A 230 4.78 -9.70 12.18
CA LYS A 230 6.22 -9.94 11.97
C LYS A 230 6.88 -10.47 13.23
#